data_0a1c946c4870dfcdb979a06092caf6b5
#
_entry.id   0a1c946c4870dfcdb979a06092caf6b5
#
_cell.length_a   1.000
_cell.length_b   1.000
_cell.length_c   1.000
_cell.angle_alpha   90.00
_cell.angle_beta   90.00
_cell.angle_gamma   90.00
#
_symmetry.space_group_name_H-M   'P 1'
#
loop_
_entity.id
_entity.type
_entity.pdbx_description
1 polymer ?
#
loop_
_entity_poly.entity_id
_entity_poly.type
_entity_poly.pdbx_seq_one_letter_code
_entity_poly.pdbx_strand_id
1 'polypeptide(L)' 'MPDYRMDINGELGLSEYSNIFDYMGVVDKRDNFTITLDNTKEDNINIITSMLKDSKFSIIHEGVDDSGKYCINANKQE' A
#
# COMPACT_ATOMS: atom_id res chain seq x y z
N MET A 1 -14.30 9.93 7.46
CA MET A 1 -13.08 9.14 7.67
C MET A 1 -12.07 9.52 6.60
N PRO A 2 -10.84 9.86 6.98
CA PRO A 2 -9.87 10.23 5.98
C PRO A 2 -9.43 9.03 5.16
N ASP A 3 -9.21 9.30 3.90
CA ASP A 3 -8.63 8.33 2.97
C ASP A 3 -7.21 8.76 2.68
N TYR A 4 -6.28 7.88 2.91
CA TYR A 4 -4.88 8.11 2.60
C TYR A 4 -4.53 7.39 1.31
N ARG A 5 -3.82 8.07 0.45
CA ARG A 5 -3.43 7.51 -0.83
C ARG A 5 -1.96 7.76 -1.10
N MET A 6 -1.29 6.74 -1.59
CA MET A 6 0.11 6.84 -1.95
C MET A 6 0.30 6.26 -3.34
N ASP A 7 0.79 7.08 -4.26
CA ASP A 7 1.08 6.66 -5.63
C ASP A 7 2.58 6.50 -5.78
N ILE A 8 3.02 5.34 -6.20
CA ILE A 8 4.43 5.03 -6.38
C ILE A 8 4.68 4.78 -7.85
N ASN A 9 5.54 5.59 -8.44
CA ASN A 9 5.88 5.49 -9.85
C ASN A 9 7.29 4.94 -10.01
N GLY A 10 7.45 4.01 -10.94
CA GLY A 10 8.74 3.44 -11.26
C GLY A 10 9.18 2.35 -10.30
N GLU A 11 10.47 2.20 -10.14
CA GLU A 11 11.06 1.12 -9.36
C GLU A 11 10.94 1.37 -7.85
N LEU A 12 10.74 0.28 -7.12
CA LEU A 12 10.66 0.34 -5.67
C LEU A 12 12.06 0.12 -5.09
N GLY A 13 12.60 1.17 -4.49
CA GLY A 13 13.85 1.13 -3.77
C GLY A 13 13.65 1.32 -2.28
N LEU A 14 14.77 1.42 -1.57
CA LEU A 14 14.73 1.58 -0.12
C LEU A 14 13.96 2.82 0.31
N SER A 15 14.10 3.91 -0.43
CA SER A 15 13.39 5.17 -0.13
C SER A 15 11.88 4.99 -0.17
N GLU A 16 11.40 4.26 -1.18
CA GLU A 16 9.97 4.02 -1.34
C GLU A 16 9.42 3.14 -0.22
N TYR A 17 10.16 2.11 0.17
CA TYR A 17 9.75 1.27 1.30
C TYR A 17 9.73 2.05 2.61
N SER A 18 10.72 2.92 2.83
CA SER A 18 10.75 3.78 4.02
C SER A 18 9.56 4.72 4.04
N ASN A 19 9.21 5.30 2.90
CA ASN A 19 8.06 6.19 2.80
C ASN A 19 6.75 5.47 3.09
N ILE A 20 6.60 4.25 2.59
CA ILE A 20 5.42 3.43 2.86
C ILE A 20 5.32 3.15 4.35
N PHE A 21 6.42 2.77 4.97
CA PHE A 21 6.47 2.47 6.39
C PHE A 21 6.07 3.68 7.23
N ASP A 22 6.62 4.85 6.91
CA ASP A 22 6.29 6.09 7.61
C ASP A 22 4.82 6.44 7.44
N TYR A 23 4.30 6.26 6.24
CA TYR A 23 2.91 6.56 5.94
C TYR A 23 1.97 5.65 6.73
N MET A 24 2.33 4.37 6.86
CA MET A 24 1.53 3.42 7.65
C MET A 24 1.41 3.84 9.10
N GLY A 25 2.43 4.53 9.64
CA GLY A 25 2.39 5.04 11.00
C GLY A 25 1.43 6.21 11.18
N VAL A 26 1.10 6.93 10.11
CA VAL A 26 0.17 8.07 10.13
C VAL A 26 -1.28 7.61 10.02
N VAL A 27 -1.53 6.53 9.29
CA VAL A 27 -2.88 6.00 9.09
C VAL A 27 -3.42 5.47 10.41
N ASP A 28 -4.60 5.93 10.77
CA ASP A 28 -5.24 5.53 12.02
C ASP A 28 -6.22 4.38 11.79
N LYS A 29 -6.76 3.87 12.88
CA LYS A 29 -7.78 2.82 12.83
C LYS A 29 -8.97 3.32 12.03
N ARG A 30 -9.54 2.44 11.21
CA ARG A 30 -10.71 2.72 10.37
C ARG A 30 -10.45 3.64 9.20
N ASP A 31 -9.24 4.17 9.07
CA ASP A 31 -8.89 4.95 7.90
C ASP A 31 -8.58 4.02 6.74
N ASN A 32 -8.92 4.44 5.54
CA ASN A 32 -8.57 3.69 4.34
C ASN A 32 -7.19 4.12 3.86
N PHE A 33 -6.41 3.15 3.43
CA PHE A 33 -5.10 3.41 2.86
C PHE A 33 -5.01 2.70 1.51
N THR A 34 -4.76 3.47 0.47
CA THR A 34 -4.65 2.94 -0.89
C THR A 34 -3.24 3.19 -1.40
N ILE A 35 -2.59 2.13 -1.87
CA ILE A 35 -1.28 2.23 -2.51
C ILE A 35 -1.45 1.85 -3.97
N THR A 36 -0.95 2.71 -4.86
CA THR A 36 -0.98 2.49 -6.30
C THR A 36 0.44 2.33 -6.82
N LEU A 37 0.69 1.28 -7.58
CA LEU A 37 2.02 0.94 -8.09
C LEU A 37 2.03 0.88 -9.60
N ASP A 38 2.99 1.57 -10.23
CA ASP A 38 3.27 1.39 -11.66
C ASP A 38 3.91 0.05 -11.93
N ASN A 39 4.74 -0.39 -10.99
CA ASN A 39 5.49 -1.63 -11.10
C ASN A 39 4.65 -2.78 -10.55
N THR A 40 4.25 -3.68 -11.44
CA THR A 40 3.39 -4.81 -11.08
C THR A 40 4.18 -6.11 -10.86
N LYS A 41 5.48 -6.02 -10.63
CA LYS A 41 6.27 -7.20 -10.33
C LYS A 41 5.78 -7.85 -9.03
N GLU A 42 5.59 -9.16 -9.09
CA GLU A 42 5.03 -9.91 -7.98
C GLU A 42 5.87 -9.78 -6.71
N ASP A 43 7.19 -9.76 -6.83
CA ASP A 43 8.07 -9.63 -5.66
C ASP A 43 7.82 -8.32 -4.91
N ASN A 44 7.66 -7.22 -5.64
CA ASN A 44 7.39 -5.91 -5.03
C ASN A 44 6.03 -5.88 -4.36
N ILE A 45 5.03 -6.47 -5.01
CA ILE A 45 3.68 -6.56 -4.47
C ILE A 45 3.70 -7.36 -3.17
N ASN A 46 4.40 -8.49 -3.16
CA ASN A 46 4.48 -9.36 -1.99
C ASN A 46 5.16 -8.67 -0.81
N ILE A 47 6.20 -7.89 -1.07
CA ILE A 47 6.88 -7.14 0.00
C ILE A 47 5.91 -6.13 0.63
N ILE A 48 5.19 -5.38 -0.19
CA ILE A 48 4.27 -4.37 0.31
C ILE A 48 3.11 -5.00 1.07
N THR A 49 2.54 -6.08 0.56
CA THR A 49 1.44 -6.75 1.26
C THR A 49 1.92 -7.33 2.60
N SER A 50 3.15 -7.86 2.64
CA SER A 50 3.73 -8.34 3.89
C SER A 50 3.95 -7.21 4.89
N MET A 51 4.42 -6.06 4.43
CA MET A 51 4.58 -4.88 5.29
C MET A 51 3.26 -4.45 5.91
N LEU A 52 2.21 -4.43 5.10
CA LEU A 52 0.87 -4.07 5.57
C LEU A 52 0.38 -5.04 6.63
N LYS A 53 0.51 -6.33 6.37
CA LYS A 53 0.07 -7.37 7.33
C LYS A 53 0.86 -7.31 8.62
N ASP A 54 2.17 -7.10 8.55
CA ASP A 54 3.02 -6.99 9.73
C ASP A 54 2.66 -5.77 10.57
N SER A 55 2.13 -4.73 9.95
CA SER A 55 1.70 -3.51 10.65
C SER A 55 0.21 -3.56 11.01
N LYS A 56 -0.39 -4.72 10.96
CA LYS A 56 -1.78 -4.99 11.37
C LYS A 56 -2.82 -4.33 10.46
N PHE A 57 -2.48 -4.20 9.19
CA PHE A 57 -3.46 -3.80 8.18
C PHE A 57 -4.12 -5.04 7.60
N SER A 58 -5.41 -4.92 7.32
CA SER A 58 -6.15 -5.91 6.53
C SER A 58 -6.26 -5.42 5.10
N ILE A 59 -5.92 -6.27 4.17
CA ILE A 59 -6.07 -5.95 2.75
C ILE A 59 -7.52 -6.22 2.36
N ILE A 60 -8.21 -5.17 1.96
CA ILE A 60 -9.63 -5.25 1.61
C ILE A 60 -9.77 -5.64 0.14
N HIS A 61 -8.96 -5.03 -0.70
CA HIS A 61 -9.03 -5.22 -2.14
C HIS A 61 -7.67 -5.01 -2.75
N GLU A 62 -7.32 -5.82 -3.73
CA GLU A 62 -6.10 -5.62 -4.51
C GLU A 62 -6.30 -6.13 -5.94
N GLY A 63 -5.65 -5.48 -6.87
CA GLY A 63 -5.72 -5.86 -8.28
C GLY A 63 -5.26 -4.75 -9.19
N VAL A 64 -5.25 -5.04 -10.48
CA VAL A 64 -4.85 -4.09 -11.51
C VAL A 64 -6.05 -3.23 -11.87
N ASP A 65 -5.86 -1.91 -11.90
CA ASP A 65 -6.93 -0.98 -12.27
C ASP A 65 -7.02 -0.80 -13.79
N ASP A 66 -7.94 0.06 -14.21
CA ASP A 66 -8.21 0.29 -15.65
C ASP A 66 -7.00 0.93 -16.36
N SER A 67 -6.14 1.61 -15.62
CA SER A 67 -4.95 2.24 -16.19
C SER A 67 -3.74 1.31 -16.22
N GLY A 68 -3.87 0.09 -15.73
CA GLY A 68 -2.79 -0.89 -15.71
C GLY A 68 -1.92 -0.81 -14.47
N LYS A 69 -2.29 0.01 -13.50
CA LYS A 69 -1.56 0.11 -12.24
C LYS A 69 -2.12 -0.87 -11.22
N TYR A 70 -1.25 -1.36 -10.35
CA TYR A 70 -1.67 -2.25 -9.28
C TYR A 70 -2.09 -1.44 -8.07
N CYS A 71 -3.31 -1.67 -7.60
CA CYS A 71 -3.87 -0.97 -6.46
C CYS A 71 -4.04 -1.92 -5.28
N ILE A 72 -3.65 -1.46 -4.10
CA ILE A 72 -3.86 -2.19 -2.85
C ILE A 72 -4.64 -1.28 -1.91
N ASN A 73 -5.81 -1.73 -1.50
CA ASN A 73 -6.63 -1.00 -0.54
C ASN A 73 -6.65 -1.77 0.78
N ALA A 74 -6.33 -1.10 1.85
CA ALA A 74 -6.22 -1.72 3.16
C ALA A 74 -6.73 -0.79 4.24
N ASN A 75 -7.11 -1.36 5.38
CA ASN A 75 -7.39 -0.56 6.57
C ASN A 75 -6.69 -1.17 7.78
N LYS A 76 -6.43 -0.31 8.75
CA LYS A 76 -5.71 -0.72 9.96
C LYS A 76 -6.68 -1.39 10.93
N GLN A 77 -6.28 -2.54 11.43
CA GLN A 77 -7.07 -3.28 12.42
C GLN A 77 -6.81 -2.76 13.83
N GLU A 78 -7.81 -2.91 14.66
CA GLU A 78 -7.69 -2.55 16.08
C GLU A 78 -6.81 -3.52 16.85
#